data_9f4de97bb1fb1fd43a830c26dbc07323
#
_entry.id   9f4de97bb1fb1fd43a830c26dbc07323
#
_cell.length_a   1.000
_cell.length_b   1.000
_cell.length_c   1.000
_cell.angle_alpha   90.00
_cell.angle_beta   90.00
_cell.angle_gamma   90.00
#
_symmetry.space_group_name_H-M   'P 1'
#
loop_
_entity.id
_entity.type
_entity.pdbx_description
1 polymer ?
#
loop_
_entity_poly.entity_id
_entity_poly.type
_entity_poly.pdbx_seq_one_letter_code
_entity_poly.pdbx_strand_id
1 'polypeptide(L)'
;MLQNHVADHDVSVLLVDDEEISWLNNQYRNKQGPTNVLSFPFSHENDHSDISHTIALKELGDIIISVETAQEEACKLKVSLHDRLTWLITHGLLHLLGHDHERSENEALAMWELEKDLISKLQNSRSSQMTHLAINVDHVATVRNARGITEPDPVAAAAICELAGAAGIVVHLREDRRHINDRDVRLLRETIKTRMNLEMGANKEIIEIALNLKPDMVTLVPEKRQELTTEGGLNVAGQKKKLAKTIQQMDKAGISVSLFIDPEAKQVKAAHAIGATYVELHTGRYCDATTETDREKEYQFIAAAAEEAYQMGLRVNAGHGLDYQTTARIAALDTIEELSIGHAIITRAVYVGLDQAVREMKQIVRDASIIY
;
A
#
# COMPACT_ATOMS: atom_id res chain seq x y z
N MET A 1 12.81 -10.88 25.50
CA MET A 1 12.73 -10.07 26.74
C MET A 1 12.71 -8.55 26.49
N LEU A 2 13.15 -8.03 25.36
CA LEU A 2 13.10 -6.58 25.05
C LEU A 2 11.70 -6.04 24.70
N GLN A 3 10.77 -6.87 24.24
CA GLN A 3 9.45 -6.43 23.76
C GLN A 3 8.51 -5.85 24.84
N ASN A 4 8.73 -6.11 26.11
CA ASN A 4 7.77 -5.74 27.18
C ASN A 4 8.14 -4.47 27.98
N HIS A 5 9.31 -3.84 27.76
CA HIS A 5 9.73 -2.68 28.54
C HIS A 5 9.85 -1.36 27.74
N VAL A 6 9.80 -1.39 26.41
CA VAL A 6 10.04 -0.20 25.55
C VAL A 6 8.76 0.30 24.87
N ALA A 7 7.69 -0.49 24.84
CA ALA A 7 6.45 -0.19 24.10
C ALA A 7 5.71 1.09 24.54
N ASP A 8 6.14 1.72 25.63
CA ASP A 8 5.49 2.89 26.23
C ASP A 8 6.44 4.10 26.35
N HIS A 9 7.56 4.11 25.62
CA HIS A 9 8.53 5.22 25.70
C HIS A 9 8.60 5.97 24.38
N ASP A 10 8.74 7.30 24.47
CA ASP A 10 8.91 8.19 23.34
C ASP A 10 10.40 8.38 23.02
N VAL A 11 10.73 8.56 21.73
CA VAL A 11 12.06 8.91 21.23
C VAL A 11 11.92 10.10 20.30
N SER A 12 12.74 11.12 20.51
CA SER A 12 12.82 12.26 19.62
C SER A 12 13.84 11.98 18.51
N VAL A 13 13.47 12.19 17.24
CA VAL A 13 14.39 12.07 16.09
C VAL A 13 14.49 13.43 15.40
N LEU A 14 15.69 13.99 15.36
CA LEU A 14 15.97 15.27 14.72
C LEU A 14 16.84 15.04 13.48
N LEU A 15 16.39 15.58 12.34
CA LEU A 15 17.16 15.59 11.10
C LEU A 15 17.80 16.96 10.92
N VAL A 16 19.11 16.99 10.77
CA VAL A 16 19.93 18.20 10.69
C VAL A 16 20.88 18.15 9.48
N ASP A 17 21.56 19.26 9.20
CA ASP A 17 22.65 19.33 8.22
C ASP A 17 24.01 18.98 8.86
N ASP A 18 25.07 18.94 8.03
CA ASP A 18 26.43 18.63 8.46
C ASP A 18 27.03 19.72 9.35
N GLU A 19 26.60 20.97 9.24
CA GLU A 19 27.08 22.07 10.05
C GLU A 19 26.60 21.93 11.50
N GLU A 20 25.32 21.67 11.68
CA GLU A 20 24.71 21.54 13.00
C GLU A 20 25.21 20.27 13.72
N ILE A 21 25.28 19.11 13.04
CA ILE A 21 25.79 17.89 13.67
C ILE A 21 27.28 17.97 13.97
N SER A 22 28.07 18.72 13.17
CA SER A 22 29.50 18.97 13.45
C SER A 22 29.69 19.76 14.73
N TRP A 23 28.85 20.77 14.94
CA TRP A 23 28.86 21.56 16.18
C TRP A 23 28.54 20.68 17.40
N LEU A 24 27.50 19.86 17.32
CA LEU A 24 27.11 18.92 18.37
C LEU A 24 28.21 17.87 18.63
N ASN A 25 28.81 17.30 17.60
CA ASN A 25 29.88 16.31 17.71
C ASN A 25 31.11 16.88 18.41
N ASN A 26 31.45 18.12 18.07
CA ASN A 26 32.54 18.83 18.76
C ASN A 26 32.21 19.12 20.22
N GLN A 27 31.00 19.62 20.50
CA GLN A 27 30.55 20.03 21.84
C GLN A 27 30.48 18.85 22.82
N TYR A 28 29.94 17.71 22.36
CA TYR A 28 29.61 16.58 23.25
C TYR A 28 30.62 15.41 23.17
N ARG A 29 31.32 15.26 22.04
CA ARG A 29 32.29 14.16 21.85
C ARG A 29 33.73 14.61 21.65
N ASN A 30 34.01 15.92 21.62
CA ASN A 30 35.32 16.52 21.29
C ASN A 30 35.89 16.02 19.96
N LYS A 31 35.01 15.65 18.96
CA LYS A 31 35.42 15.22 17.64
C LYS A 31 35.10 16.31 16.62
N GLN A 32 36.04 16.60 15.71
CA GLN A 32 35.85 17.58 14.64
C GLN A 32 35.18 16.94 13.40
N GLY A 33 34.31 17.70 12.75
CA GLY A 33 33.62 17.31 11.52
C GLY A 33 32.27 16.63 11.76
N PRO A 34 31.52 16.41 10.67
CA PRO A 34 30.20 15.80 10.75
C PRO A 34 30.29 14.33 11.14
N THR A 35 29.24 13.82 11.75
CA THR A 35 28.98 12.41 11.97
C THR A 35 27.61 12.06 11.41
N ASN A 36 27.34 10.79 11.19
CA ASN A 36 26.04 10.35 10.65
C ASN A 36 24.92 10.40 11.70
N VAL A 37 25.21 10.04 12.97
CA VAL A 37 24.22 10.00 14.05
C VAL A 37 24.86 10.30 15.41
N LEU A 38 24.09 10.95 16.28
CA LEU A 38 24.37 11.13 17.70
C LEU A 38 23.14 10.70 18.50
N SER A 39 23.36 10.02 19.63
CA SER A 39 22.28 9.59 20.53
C SER A 39 22.54 10.13 21.94
N PHE A 40 21.52 10.75 22.52
CA PHE A 40 21.56 11.39 23.84
C PHE A 40 20.52 10.74 24.74
N PRO A 41 20.91 9.77 25.59
CA PRO A 41 19.97 9.13 26.52
C PRO A 41 19.55 10.11 27.61
N PHE A 42 18.28 10.12 27.97
CA PHE A 42 17.81 10.82 29.17
C PHE A 42 18.29 10.05 30.41
N SER A 43 19.16 10.68 31.21
CA SER A 43 19.60 10.09 32.47
C SER A 43 18.62 10.45 33.57
N HIS A 44 17.98 9.46 34.17
CA HIS A 44 17.14 9.63 35.37
C HIS A 44 17.96 9.79 36.68
N GLU A 45 19.26 10.01 36.60
CA GLU A 45 20.12 10.21 37.77
C GLU A 45 20.40 11.69 37.95
N ASN A 46 19.88 12.24 39.07
CA ASN A 46 20.13 13.56 39.63
C ASN A 46 19.21 14.73 39.24
N ASP A 47 17.91 14.63 39.51
CA ASP A 47 17.17 15.86 39.78
C ASP A 47 16.36 15.71 41.08
N HIS A 48 16.98 16.16 42.20
CA HIS A 48 16.34 16.36 43.50
C HIS A 48 15.56 17.69 43.51
N SER A 49 14.67 17.93 42.57
CA SER A 49 13.75 19.05 42.63
C SER A 49 12.30 18.54 42.75
N ASP A 50 11.69 18.92 43.85
CA ASP A 50 10.35 18.59 44.34
C ASP A 50 9.20 19.13 43.48
N ILE A 51 9.18 18.85 42.17
CA ILE A 51 8.02 19.14 41.31
C ILE A 51 7.81 17.99 40.33
N SER A 52 7.38 16.84 40.81
CA SER A 52 7.01 15.83 39.85
C SER A 52 6.26 14.64 40.41
N HIS A 53 5.02 14.83 40.68
CA HIS A 53 4.13 13.68 40.88
C HIS A 53 3.05 13.55 39.79
N THR A 54 3.25 14.12 38.56
CA THR A 54 2.15 14.09 37.58
C THR A 54 2.53 13.73 36.15
N ILE A 55 3.78 13.66 35.76
CA ILE A 55 4.16 13.19 34.41
C ILE A 55 5.40 12.30 34.54
N ALA A 56 5.23 10.99 34.57
CA ALA A 56 6.33 10.09 34.32
C ALA A 56 6.74 10.32 32.86
N LEU A 57 7.86 11.00 32.65
CA LEU A 57 8.45 11.20 31.32
C LEU A 57 8.86 9.82 30.80
N LYS A 58 8.12 9.33 29.80
CA LYS A 58 8.39 8.08 29.09
C LYS A 58 9.39 8.28 27.96
N GLU A 59 10.28 9.26 28.07
CA GLU A 59 11.25 9.62 27.04
C GLU A 59 12.55 8.83 27.21
N LEU A 60 12.96 8.10 26.16
CA LEU A 60 14.26 7.40 26.14
C LEU A 60 15.42 8.34 25.83
N GLY A 61 15.20 9.36 25.01
CA GLY A 61 16.22 10.32 24.61
C GLY A 61 16.06 10.82 23.17
N ASP A 62 17.10 11.50 22.68
CA ASP A 62 17.16 12.11 21.35
C ASP A 62 18.12 11.37 20.44
N ILE A 63 17.72 11.21 19.17
CA ILE A 63 18.55 10.72 18.06
C ILE A 63 18.67 11.85 17.04
N ILE A 64 19.89 12.30 16.77
CA ILE A 64 20.17 13.40 15.84
C ILE A 64 20.95 12.83 14.64
N ILE A 65 20.47 13.06 13.42
CA ILE A 65 21.01 12.47 12.19
C ILE A 65 21.31 13.57 11.18
N SER A 66 22.54 13.57 10.61
CA SER A 66 22.83 14.39 9.43
C SER A 66 22.25 13.76 8.18
N VAL A 67 21.35 14.49 7.50
CA VAL A 67 20.77 14.05 6.23
C VAL A 67 21.80 14.03 5.10
N GLU A 68 22.74 14.99 5.09
CA GLU A 68 23.79 15.08 4.07
C GLU A 68 24.77 13.92 4.17
N THR A 69 25.30 13.66 5.37
CA THR A 69 26.17 12.50 5.62
C THR A 69 25.43 11.19 5.34
N ALA A 70 24.15 11.05 5.75
CA ALA A 70 23.35 9.86 5.49
C ALA A 70 23.15 9.62 3.98
N GLN A 71 22.91 10.68 3.19
CA GLN A 71 22.77 10.61 1.74
C GLN A 71 24.08 10.18 1.05
N GLU A 72 25.22 10.73 1.48
CA GLU A 72 26.52 10.30 0.96
C GLU A 72 26.82 8.83 1.24
N GLU A 73 26.53 8.38 2.47
CA GLU A 73 26.70 6.99 2.87
C GLU A 73 25.77 6.05 2.09
N ALA A 74 24.51 6.44 1.89
CA ALA A 74 23.56 5.69 1.08
C ALA A 74 24.07 5.48 -0.35
N CYS A 75 24.61 6.54 -0.98
CA CYS A 75 25.25 6.46 -2.31
C CYS A 75 26.46 5.52 -2.31
N LYS A 76 27.34 5.61 -1.33
CA LYS A 76 28.54 4.76 -1.20
C LYS A 76 28.17 3.28 -1.00
N LEU A 77 27.15 3.01 -0.20
CA LEU A 77 26.66 1.66 0.12
C LEU A 77 25.71 1.10 -0.94
N LYS A 78 25.28 1.90 -1.93
CA LYS A 78 24.29 1.56 -2.97
C LYS A 78 22.94 1.11 -2.39
N VAL A 79 22.49 1.78 -1.34
CA VAL A 79 21.18 1.61 -0.71
C VAL A 79 20.35 2.89 -0.86
N SER A 80 19.04 2.83 -0.59
CA SER A 80 18.22 4.04 -0.55
C SER A 80 18.57 4.92 0.66
N LEU A 81 18.33 6.23 0.58
CA LEU A 81 18.43 7.14 1.73
C LEU A 81 17.54 6.66 2.88
N HIS A 82 16.35 6.18 2.54
CA HIS A 82 15.42 5.62 3.51
C HIS A 82 16.00 4.41 4.28
N ASP A 83 16.60 3.44 3.58
CA ASP A 83 17.23 2.29 4.23
C ASP A 83 18.40 2.73 5.13
N ARG A 84 19.15 3.75 4.69
CA ARG A 84 20.23 4.30 5.50
C ARG A 84 19.70 5.00 6.74
N LEU A 85 18.68 5.84 6.64
CA LEU A 85 18.03 6.48 7.77
C LEU A 85 17.44 5.47 8.76
N THR A 86 16.76 4.43 8.24
CA THR A 86 16.23 3.33 9.07
C THR A 86 17.33 2.65 9.87
N TRP A 87 18.47 2.40 9.24
CA TRP A 87 19.63 1.83 9.93
C TRP A 87 20.16 2.78 11.03
N LEU A 88 20.34 4.08 10.72
CA LEU A 88 20.83 5.08 11.68
C LEU A 88 19.89 5.26 12.87
N ILE A 89 18.57 5.26 12.64
CA ILE A 89 17.58 5.32 13.73
C ILE A 89 17.65 4.06 14.59
N THR A 90 17.72 2.89 13.99
CA THR A 90 17.84 1.61 14.73
C THR A 90 19.12 1.57 15.56
N HIS A 91 20.24 2.00 14.99
CA HIS A 91 21.53 2.11 15.67
C HIS A 91 21.46 3.07 16.87
N GLY A 92 20.92 4.28 16.64
CA GLY A 92 20.73 5.28 17.68
C GLY A 92 19.82 4.80 18.81
N LEU A 93 18.74 4.10 18.47
CA LEU A 93 17.83 3.51 19.45
C LEU A 93 18.52 2.47 20.34
N LEU A 94 19.37 1.61 19.76
CA LEU A 94 20.14 0.64 20.54
C LEU A 94 21.09 1.32 21.52
N HIS A 95 21.71 2.44 21.14
CA HIS A 95 22.50 3.25 22.06
C HIS A 95 21.66 3.82 23.21
N LEU A 96 20.46 4.34 22.93
CA LEU A 96 19.53 4.82 23.97
C LEU A 96 19.12 3.71 24.94
N LEU A 97 19.05 2.47 24.45
CA LEU A 97 18.75 1.25 25.26
C LEU A 97 19.98 0.71 26.00
N GLY A 98 21.13 1.37 25.93
CA GLY A 98 22.36 1.04 26.67
C GLY A 98 23.30 0.05 25.97
N HIS A 99 23.01 -0.33 24.73
CA HIS A 99 23.96 -1.09 23.91
C HIS A 99 25.08 -0.17 23.41
N ASP A 100 26.32 -0.65 23.46
CA ASP A 100 27.46 0.16 23.05
C ASP A 100 28.56 -0.71 22.40
N HIS A 101 28.85 -0.42 21.15
CA HIS A 101 29.86 -1.15 20.37
C HIS A 101 31.31 -0.66 20.64
N GLU A 102 31.49 0.45 21.38
CA GLU A 102 32.83 1.01 21.69
C GLU A 102 33.45 0.38 22.98
N ARG A 103 32.66 -0.38 23.77
CA ARG A 103 33.13 -0.94 25.07
C ARG A 103 33.92 -2.24 24.95
N SER A 104 33.51 -3.16 24.11
CA SER A 104 34.19 -4.45 23.88
C SER A 104 33.79 -5.10 22.55
N GLU A 105 34.63 -6.00 22.01
CA GLU A 105 34.32 -6.78 20.81
C GLU A 105 33.05 -7.63 20.96
N ASN A 106 32.79 -8.17 22.13
CA ASN A 106 31.60 -8.98 22.39
C ASN A 106 30.32 -8.13 22.37
N GLU A 107 30.35 -6.93 22.93
CA GLU A 107 29.21 -5.98 22.88
C GLU A 107 28.99 -5.45 21.47
N ALA A 108 30.05 -5.21 20.70
CA ALA A 108 29.96 -4.82 19.30
C ALA A 108 29.28 -5.90 18.45
N LEU A 109 29.65 -7.17 18.62
CA LEU A 109 29.01 -8.31 17.94
C LEU A 109 27.54 -8.45 18.34
N ALA A 110 27.24 -8.37 19.64
CA ALA A 110 25.87 -8.46 20.13
C ALA A 110 24.97 -7.34 19.59
N MET A 111 25.48 -6.13 19.54
CA MET A 111 24.76 -4.97 18.97
C MET A 111 24.54 -5.16 17.46
N TRP A 112 25.52 -5.62 16.71
CA TRP A 112 25.41 -5.87 15.28
C TRP A 112 24.39 -6.96 14.94
N GLU A 113 24.37 -8.07 15.71
CA GLU A 113 23.37 -9.12 15.54
C GLU A 113 21.94 -8.60 15.82
N LEU A 114 21.79 -7.76 16.84
CA LEU A 114 20.51 -7.17 17.20
C LEU A 114 20.03 -6.16 16.14
N GLU A 115 20.93 -5.30 15.62
CA GLU A 115 20.64 -4.41 14.49
C GLU A 115 20.14 -5.19 13.29
N LYS A 116 20.86 -6.24 12.92
CA LYS A 116 20.52 -7.08 11.78
C LYS A 116 19.15 -7.76 11.94
N ASP A 117 18.85 -8.28 13.13
CA ASP A 117 17.55 -8.89 13.44
C ASP A 117 16.41 -7.86 13.37
N LEU A 118 16.57 -6.68 13.97
CA LEU A 118 15.58 -5.61 13.95
C LEU A 118 15.34 -5.09 12.54
N ILE A 119 16.38 -4.82 11.77
CA ILE A 119 16.27 -4.37 10.37
C ILE A 119 15.60 -5.45 9.51
N SER A 120 15.97 -6.72 9.69
CA SER A 120 15.33 -7.84 9.00
C SER A 120 13.83 -7.93 9.33
N LYS A 121 13.44 -7.74 10.57
CA LYS A 121 12.02 -7.71 10.99
C LYS A 121 11.29 -6.53 10.39
N LEU A 122 11.89 -5.34 10.39
CA LEU A 122 11.33 -4.14 9.76
C LEU A 122 11.17 -4.33 8.24
N GLN A 123 12.16 -4.91 7.57
CA GLN A 123 12.11 -5.20 6.13
C GLN A 123 11.07 -6.29 5.82
N ASN A 124 10.96 -7.32 6.64
CA ASN A 124 9.97 -8.39 6.48
C ASN A 124 8.55 -7.89 6.75
N SER A 125 8.33 -7.03 7.74
CA SER A 125 7.05 -6.38 7.97
C SER A 125 6.66 -5.45 6.82
N ARG A 126 7.63 -4.72 6.25
CA ARG A 126 7.42 -3.89 5.04
C ARG A 126 7.16 -4.72 3.79
N SER A 127 7.86 -5.84 3.60
CA SER A 127 7.61 -6.74 2.45
C SER A 127 6.19 -7.34 2.48
N SER A 128 5.60 -7.49 3.66
CA SER A 128 4.20 -7.92 3.84
C SER A 128 3.18 -6.78 3.69
N GLN A 129 3.63 -5.53 3.68
CA GLN A 129 2.79 -4.32 3.62
C GLN A 129 2.95 -3.52 2.32
N MET A 130 3.81 -3.94 1.37
CA MET A 130 3.91 -3.23 0.08
C MET A 130 2.61 -3.37 -0.71
N THR A 131 1.98 -2.24 -1.00
CA THR A 131 0.80 -2.18 -1.85
C THR A 131 1.10 -2.73 -3.24
N HIS A 132 0.29 -3.65 -3.70
CA HIS A 132 0.38 -4.25 -5.03
C HIS A 132 -0.33 -3.40 -6.07
N LEU A 133 0.15 -3.45 -7.31
CA LEU A 133 -0.50 -2.80 -8.45
C LEU A 133 -1.11 -3.86 -9.36
N ALA A 134 -2.42 -3.88 -9.49
CA ALA A 134 -3.17 -4.65 -10.47
C ALA A 134 -3.63 -3.72 -11.62
N ILE A 135 -3.53 -4.21 -12.85
CA ILE A 135 -3.83 -3.43 -14.05
C ILE A 135 -5.17 -3.87 -14.64
N ASN A 136 -6.12 -2.94 -14.70
CA ASN A 136 -7.37 -3.16 -15.42
C ASN A 136 -7.15 -2.88 -16.92
N VAL A 137 -7.37 -3.90 -17.77
CA VAL A 137 -7.14 -3.83 -19.22
C VAL A 137 -8.42 -3.60 -20.04
N ASP A 138 -9.55 -3.26 -19.41
CA ASP A 138 -10.83 -3.06 -20.08
C ASP A 138 -10.77 -1.99 -21.17
N HIS A 139 -10.05 -0.90 -20.90
CA HIS A 139 -9.95 0.20 -21.85
C HIS A 139 -9.16 -0.15 -23.12
N VAL A 140 -8.30 -1.16 -23.09
CA VAL A 140 -7.69 -1.75 -24.29
C VAL A 140 -8.78 -2.33 -25.19
N ALA A 141 -9.70 -3.11 -24.60
CA ALA A 141 -10.85 -3.65 -25.30
C ALA A 141 -11.82 -2.55 -25.78
N THR A 142 -11.98 -1.47 -25.00
CA THR A 142 -12.76 -0.29 -25.42
C THR A 142 -12.20 0.32 -26.71
N VAL A 143 -10.88 0.50 -26.80
CA VAL A 143 -10.23 1.02 -28.03
C VAL A 143 -10.44 0.05 -29.20
N ARG A 144 -10.27 -1.24 -29.00
CA ARG A 144 -10.57 -2.28 -30.00
C ARG A 144 -12.00 -2.15 -30.51
N ASN A 145 -12.95 -2.05 -29.62
CA ASN A 145 -14.38 -2.05 -29.96
C ASN A 145 -14.83 -0.74 -30.62
N ALA A 146 -14.10 0.37 -30.45
CA ALA A 146 -14.37 1.62 -31.16
C ALA A 146 -14.35 1.47 -32.70
N ARG A 147 -13.64 0.45 -33.21
CA ARG A 147 -13.62 0.11 -34.66
C ARG A 147 -14.20 -1.27 -34.99
N GLY A 148 -14.53 -2.09 -34.00
CA GLY A 148 -15.05 -3.45 -34.19
C GLY A 148 -14.03 -4.39 -34.87
N ILE A 149 -12.74 -4.23 -34.57
CA ILE A 149 -11.64 -5.05 -35.11
C ILE A 149 -11.00 -5.91 -34.00
N THR A 150 -9.88 -6.58 -34.29
CA THR A 150 -9.21 -7.47 -33.34
C THR A 150 -8.17 -6.79 -32.49
N GLU A 151 -7.71 -5.61 -32.85
CA GLU A 151 -6.64 -4.84 -32.19
C GLU A 151 -7.16 -3.51 -31.63
N PRO A 152 -6.57 -3.03 -30.50
CA PRO A 152 -5.57 -3.71 -29.68
C PRO A 152 -6.19 -4.86 -28.87
N ASP A 153 -5.43 -5.97 -28.67
CA ASP A 153 -5.90 -7.15 -27.94
C ASP A 153 -5.60 -7.02 -26.44
N PRO A 154 -6.62 -7.08 -25.53
CA PRO A 154 -6.40 -7.05 -24.08
C PRO A 154 -5.57 -8.23 -23.56
N VAL A 155 -5.53 -9.36 -24.27
CA VAL A 155 -4.69 -10.52 -23.91
C VAL A 155 -3.21 -10.19 -24.10
N ALA A 156 -2.87 -9.58 -25.24
CA ALA A 156 -1.49 -9.10 -25.48
C ALA A 156 -1.10 -7.99 -24.50
N ALA A 157 -2.03 -7.08 -24.21
CA ALA A 157 -1.81 -6.01 -23.23
C ALA A 157 -1.53 -6.56 -21.82
N ALA A 158 -2.26 -7.58 -21.38
CA ALA A 158 -2.04 -8.24 -20.08
C ALA A 158 -0.61 -8.80 -19.97
N ALA A 159 -0.10 -9.46 -21.01
CA ALA A 159 1.26 -9.98 -21.02
C ALA A 159 2.31 -8.85 -20.90
N ILE A 160 2.09 -7.71 -21.55
CA ILE A 160 2.98 -6.52 -21.43
C ILE A 160 2.91 -5.96 -19.99
N CYS A 161 1.72 -5.87 -19.39
CA CYS A 161 1.56 -5.42 -18.01
C CYS A 161 2.30 -6.32 -17.03
N GLU A 162 2.21 -7.65 -17.18
CA GLU A 162 2.95 -8.61 -16.34
C GLU A 162 4.47 -8.45 -16.49
N LEU A 163 4.99 -8.31 -17.71
CA LEU A 163 6.41 -8.07 -17.98
C LEU A 163 6.89 -6.73 -17.37
N ALA A 164 6.03 -5.71 -17.35
CA ALA A 164 6.30 -4.43 -16.70
C ALA A 164 6.23 -4.52 -15.17
N GLY A 165 5.73 -5.63 -14.63
CA GLY A 165 5.72 -5.96 -13.20
C GLY A 165 4.40 -5.69 -12.48
N ALA A 166 3.27 -5.78 -13.17
CA ALA A 166 1.95 -5.85 -12.56
C ALA A 166 1.85 -7.08 -11.63
N ALA A 167 1.21 -6.92 -10.48
CA ALA A 167 0.98 -7.99 -9.52
C ALA A 167 -0.31 -8.78 -9.82
N GLY A 168 -1.18 -8.22 -10.65
CA GLY A 168 -2.43 -8.84 -11.08
C GLY A 168 -3.01 -8.15 -12.31
N ILE A 169 -3.93 -8.84 -12.97
CA ILE A 169 -4.70 -8.31 -14.09
C ILE A 169 -6.17 -8.30 -13.71
N VAL A 170 -6.80 -7.17 -13.94
CA VAL A 170 -8.22 -6.95 -13.67
C VAL A 170 -8.96 -6.81 -15.00
N VAL A 171 -10.09 -7.49 -15.10
CA VAL A 171 -10.99 -7.41 -16.26
C VAL A 171 -12.43 -7.44 -15.81
N HIS A 172 -13.29 -6.62 -16.42
CA HIS A 172 -14.70 -6.58 -16.13
C HIS A 172 -15.52 -7.22 -17.28
N LEU A 173 -16.05 -8.40 -17.02
CA LEU A 173 -16.99 -9.03 -17.93
C LEU A 173 -18.42 -8.55 -17.63
N ARG A 174 -18.85 -7.49 -18.30
CA ARG A 174 -20.21 -6.95 -18.16
C ARG A 174 -21.26 -7.83 -18.88
N GLU A 175 -22.50 -7.79 -18.39
CA GLU A 175 -23.64 -8.44 -19.09
C GLU A 175 -23.74 -8.01 -20.56
N ASP A 176 -23.50 -6.74 -20.86
CA ASP A 176 -23.67 -6.19 -22.20
C ASP A 176 -22.44 -6.36 -23.11
N ARG A 177 -21.33 -6.93 -22.59
CA ARG A 177 -20.08 -7.17 -23.34
C ARG A 177 -19.56 -5.93 -24.07
N ARG A 178 -19.78 -4.71 -23.56
CA ARG A 178 -19.43 -3.47 -24.26
C ARG A 178 -17.94 -3.28 -24.49
N HIS A 179 -17.08 -4.00 -23.78
CA HIS A 179 -15.61 -3.98 -23.98
C HIS A 179 -15.04 -5.43 -23.93
N ILE A 180 -14.76 -5.98 -22.77
CA ILE A 180 -14.30 -7.37 -22.61
C ILE A 180 -15.41 -8.34 -23.01
N ASN A 181 -15.04 -9.42 -23.67
CA ASN A 181 -15.94 -10.49 -24.11
C ASN A 181 -15.49 -11.87 -23.61
N ASP A 182 -16.31 -12.90 -23.88
CA ASP A 182 -16.07 -14.26 -23.37
C ASP A 182 -14.78 -14.90 -23.91
N ARG A 183 -14.36 -14.53 -25.14
CA ARG A 183 -13.06 -14.94 -25.71
C ARG A 183 -11.91 -14.36 -24.85
N ASP A 184 -12.02 -13.10 -24.50
CA ASP A 184 -10.96 -12.40 -23.78
C ASP A 184 -10.74 -13.03 -22.40
N VAL A 185 -11.79 -13.20 -21.59
CA VAL A 185 -11.66 -13.74 -20.23
C VAL A 185 -11.11 -15.17 -20.23
N ARG A 186 -11.52 -16.01 -21.22
CA ARG A 186 -11.00 -17.36 -21.36
C ARG A 186 -9.52 -17.36 -21.67
N LEU A 187 -9.08 -16.57 -22.65
CA LEU A 187 -7.66 -16.50 -23.03
C LEU A 187 -6.80 -15.85 -21.94
N LEU A 188 -7.30 -14.80 -21.28
CA LEU A 188 -6.62 -14.20 -20.15
C LEU A 188 -6.40 -15.22 -19.03
N ARG A 189 -7.42 -16.04 -18.69
CA ARG A 189 -7.26 -17.08 -17.66
C ARG A 189 -6.18 -18.12 -18.02
N GLU A 190 -6.07 -18.47 -19.31
CA GLU A 190 -5.08 -19.44 -19.80
C GLU A 190 -3.65 -18.86 -19.84
N THR A 191 -3.51 -17.54 -20.03
CA THR A 191 -2.22 -16.88 -20.34
C THR A 191 -1.62 -16.11 -19.18
N ILE A 192 -2.43 -15.48 -18.31
CA ILE A 192 -1.98 -14.72 -17.13
C ILE A 192 -1.18 -15.63 -16.19
N LYS A 193 -0.04 -15.14 -15.70
CA LYS A 193 0.86 -15.81 -14.74
C LYS A 193 0.74 -15.25 -13.33
N THR A 194 0.27 -14.01 -13.21
CA THR A 194 -0.05 -13.35 -11.95
C THR A 194 -1.49 -13.67 -11.51
N ARG A 195 -2.11 -12.82 -10.68
CA ARG A 195 -3.49 -13.01 -10.25
C ARG A 195 -4.47 -12.45 -11.28
N MET A 196 -5.55 -13.18 -11.54
CA MET A 196 -6.69 -12.72 -12.33
C MET A 196 -7.83 -12.31 -11.40
N ASN A 197 -8.20 -11.03 -11.42
CA ASN A 197 -9.41 -10.52 -10.78
C ASN A 197 -10.49 -10.27 -11.84
N LEU A 198 -11.62 -10.98 -11.72
CA LEU A 198 -12.76 -10.80 -12.59
C LEU A 198 -13.80 -9.90 -11.93
N GLU A 199 -13.90 -8.64 -12.40
CA GLU A 199 -15.02 -7.77 -12.03
C GLU A 199 -16.30 -8.23 -12.72
N MET A 200 -17.41 -8.24 -11.96
CA MET A 200 -18.67 -8.76 -12.49
C MET A 200 -19.89 -8.27 -11.72
N GLY A 201 -21.01 -8.16 -12.40
CA GLY A 201 -22.31 -8.07 -11.77
C GLY A 201 -22.76 -9.41 -11.16
N ALA A 202 -23.49 -9.38 -10.05
CA ALA A 202 -24.04 -10.58 -9.42
C ALA A 202 -25.30 -11.07 -10.16
N ASN A 203 -25.16 -11.43 -11.44
CA ASN A 203 -26.21 -12.06 -12.26
C ASN A 203 -25.88 -13.54 -12.54
N LYS A 204 -26.91 -14.32 -12.90
CA LYS A 204 -26.79 -15.77 -13.01
C LYS A 204 -25.78 -16.21 -14.10
N GLU A 205 -25.83 -15.57 -15.27
CA GLU A 205 -24.97 -15.91 -16.40
C GLU A 205 -23.50 -15.74 -16.08
N ILE A 206 -23.15 -14.54 -15.56
CA ILE A 206 -21.74 -14.20 -15.25
C ILE A 206 -21.23 -15.03 -14.05
N ILE A 207 -22.10 -15.33 -13.07
CA ILE A 207 -21.76 -16.25 -11.97
C ILE A 207 -21.38 -17.64 -12.52
N GLU A 208 -22.14 -18.18 -13.46
CA GLU A 208 -21.86 -19.47 -14.11
C GLU A 208 -20.53 -19.43 -14.88
N ILE A 209 -20.26 -18.33 -15.60
CA ILE A 209 -18.97 -18.10 -16.28
C ILE A 209 -17.82 -18.07 -15.28
N ALA A 210 -17.93 -17.30 -14.20
CA ALA A 210 -16.89 -17.20 -13.17
C ALA A 210 -16.59 -18.55 -12.50
N LEU A 211 -17.62 -19.34 -12.19
CA LEU A 211 -17.47 -20.68 -11.61
C LEU A 211 -16.75 -21.67 -12.55
N ASN A 212 -16.94 -21.52 -13.87
CA ASN A 212 -16.26 -22.35 -14.88
C ASN A 212 -14.84 -21.85 -15.14
N LEU A 213 -14.63 -20.52 -15.17
CA LEU A 213 -13.35 -19.87 -15.43
C LEU A 213 -12.36 -20.05 -14.27
N LYS A 214 -12.87 -20.04 -13.04
CA LYS A 214 -12.09 -20.10 -11.78
C LYS A 214 -10.98 -19.05 -11.72
N PRO A 215 -11.30 -17.74 -11.77
CA PRO A 215 -10.33 -16.71 -11.54
C PRO A 215 -9.82 -16.80 -10.09
N ASP A 216 -8.71 -16.15 -9.79
CA ASP A 216 -8.13 -16.13 -8.43
C ASP A 216 -9.01 -15.31 -7.48
N MET A 217 -9.70 -14.29 -8.02
CA MET A 217 -10.64 -13.45 -7.29
C MET A 217 -11.77 -13.00 -8.21
N VAL A 218 -12.95 -12.78 -7.63
CA VAL A 218 -14.03 -12.02 -8.27
C VAL A 218 -14.29 -10.75 -7.47
N THR A 219 -14.46 -9.61 -8.14
CA THR A 219 -14.94 -8.37 -7.51
C THR A 219 -16.36 -8.10 -7.98
N LEU A 220 -17.31 -8.10 -7.03
CA LEU A 220 -18.70 -7.81 -7.33
C LEU A 220 -18.88 -6.29 -7.41
N VAL A 221 -19.32 -5.81 -8.58
CA VAL A 221 -19.56 -4.41 -8.87
C VAL A 221 -21.03 -4.14 -9.22
N PRO A 222 -21.54 -2.91 -9.04
CA PRO A 222 -22.85 -2.56 -9.57
C PRO A 222 -22.79 -2.41 -11.09
N GLU A 223 -23.81 -2.92 -11.79
CA GLU A 223 -23.97 -2.75 -13.23
C GLU A 223 -25.31 -2.10 -13.54
N LYS A 224 -25.27 -0.89 -14.07
CA LYS A 224 -26.42 -0.20 -14.63
C LYS A 224 -26.17 0.05 -16.12
N ARG A 225 -27.15 -0.29 -16.96
CA ARG A 225 -26.99 -0.21 -18.43
C ARG A 225 -26.74 1.21 -18.95
N GLN A 226 -27.17 2.22 -18.22
CA GLN A 226 -27.08 3.64 -18.65
C GLN A 226 -25.77 4.34 -18.21
N GLU A 227 -25.00 3.76 -17.28
CA GLU A 227 -23.74 4.32 -16.82
C GLU A 227 -22.62 4.00 -17.83
N LEU A 228 -21.80 4.99 -18.17
CA LEU A 228 -20.58 4.81 -19.00
C LEU A 228 -19.50 4.05 -18.24
N THR A 229 -19.36 4.36 -16.97
CA THR A 229 -18.45 3.70 -16.01
C THR A 229 -19.22 3.39 -14.73
N THR A 230 -18.60 2.73 -13.76
CA THR A 230 -19.19 2.48 -12.43
C THR A 230 -19.19 3.78 -11.62
N GLU A 231 -20.34 4.41 -11.43
CA GLU A 231 -20.48 5.73 -10.79
C GLU A 231 -20.56 5.69 -9.25
N GLY A 232 -20.44 4.51 -8.63
CA GLY A 232 -20.48 4.34 -7.18
C GLY A 232 -20.34 2.91 -6.75
N GLY A 233 -20.19 2.68 -5.46
CA GLY A 233 -20.04 1.36 -4.87
C GLY A 233 -21.31 0.53 -4.85
N LEU A 234 -21.16 -0.77 -4.69
CA LEU A 234 -22.24 -1.73 -4.55
C LEU A 234 -22.99 -1.50 -3.22
N ASN A 235 -24.31 -1.36 -3.26
CA ASN A 235 -25.12 -1.28 -2.04
C ASN A 235 -25.24 -2.66 -1.37
N VAL A 236 -24.20 -3.05 -0.62
CA VAL A 236 -24.13 -4.34 0.09
C VAL A 236 -25.17 -4.41 1.20
N ALA A 237 -25.33 -3.33 1.97
CA ALA A 237 -26.27 -3.27 3.08
C ALA A 237 -27.74 -3.53 2.64
N GLY A 238 -28.09 -3.10 1.42
CA GLY A 238 -29.42 -3.29 0.83
C GLY A 238 -29.62 -4.66 0.16
N GLN A 239 -28.53 -5.42 -0.10
CA GLN A 239 -28.59 -6.66 -0.91
C GLN A 239 -27.97 -7.87 -0.20
N LYS A 240 -27.83 -7.86 1.12
CA LYS A 240 -27.12 -8.87 1.92
C LYS A 240 -27.46 -10.31 1.55
N LYS A 241 -28.76 -10.66 1.44
CA LYS A 241 -29.20 -12.04 1.14
C LYS A 241 -28.75 -12.53 -0.23
N LYS A 242 -28.82 -11.65 -1.25
CA LYS A 242 -28.42 -11.98 -2.62
C LYS A 242 -26.93 -12.17 -2.69
N LEU A 243 -26.17 -11.21 -2.16
CA LEU A 243 -24.71 -11.22 -2.22
C LEU A 243 -24.09 -12.35 -1.38
N ALA A 244 -24.60 -12.62 -0.18
CA ALA A 244 -24.17 -13.75 0.65
C ALA A 244 -24.31 -15.10 -0.08
N LYS A 245 -25.38 -15.29 -0.86
CA LYS A 245 -25.54 -16.49 -1.68
C LYS A 245 -24.46 -16.59 -2.77
N THR A 246 -24.15 -15.49 -3.43
CA THR A 246 -23.11 -15.45 -4.47
C THR A 246 -21.74 -15.71 -3.85
N ILE A 247 -21.40 -15.06 -2.73
CA ILE A 247 -20.15 -15.30 -1.99
C ILE A 247 -20.01 -16.78 -1.65
N GLN A 248 -21.04 -17.39 -1.07
CA GLN A 248 -21.03 -18.81 -0.69
C GLN A 248 -20.83 -19.76 -1.90
N GLN A 249 -21.31 -19.38 -3.09
CA GLN A 249 -21.08 -20.16 -4.32
C GLN A 249 -19.62 -20.07 -4.77
N MET A 250 -19.03 -18.86 -4.73
CA MET A 250 -17.63 -18.62 -5.08
C MET A 250 -16.67 -19.29 -4.10
N ASP A 251 -16.92 -19.15 -2.79
CA ASP A 251 -16.10 -19.79 -1.74
C ASP A 251 -16.04 -21.31 -1.89
N LYS A 252 -17.18 -21.95 -2.19
CA LYS A 252 -17.23 -23.40 -2.46
C LYS A 252 -16.40 -23.82 -3.69
N ALA A 253 -16.19 -22.90 -4.62
CA ALA A 253 -15.36 -23.12 -5.80
C ALA A 253 -13.88 -22.74 -5.56
N GLY A 254 -13.53 -22.24 -4.37
CA GLY A 254 -12.20 -21.78 -4.02
C GLY A 254 -11.84 -20.41 -4.63
N ILE A 255 -12.85 -19.60 -4.96
CA ILE A 255 -12.68 -18.26 -5.55
C ILE A 255 -12.89 -17.21 -4.46
N SER A 256 -11.89 -16.38 -4.19
CA SER A 256 -12.00 -15.27 -3.25
C SER A 256 -12.96 -14.19 -3.75
N VAL A 257 -13.72 -13.57 -2.85
CA VAL A 257 -14.70 -12.54 -3.22
C VAL A 257 -14.32 -11.19 -2.63
N SER A 258 -14.24 -10.19 -3.51
CA SER A 258 -14.14 -8.77 -3.21
C SER A 258 -15.48 -8.08 -3.49
N LEU A 259 -15.80 -7.06 -2.70
CA LEU A 259 -16.97 -6.21 -2.91
C LEU A 259 -16.51 -4.78 -3.16
N PHE A 260 -16.80 -4.24 -4.34
CA PHE A 260 -16.55 -2.84 -4.68
C PHE A 260 -17.57 -1.94 -3.99
N ILE A 261 -17.14 -1.16 -3.00
CA ILE A 261 -18.01 -0.39 -2.11
C ILE A 261 -17.58 1.07 -2.00
N ASP A 262 -18.52 1.96 -1.75
CA ASP A 262 -18.18 3.30 -1.29
C ASP A 262 -17.56 3.22 0.11
N PRO A 263 -16.64 4.15 0.48
CA PRO A 263 -15.92 4.17 1.76
C PRO A 263 -16.85 4.61 2.92
N GLU A 264 -17.87 3.80 3.18
CA GLU A 264 -18.87 4.01 4.21
C GLU A 264 -18.86 2.85 5.22
N ALA A 265 -18.76 3.15 6.52
CA ALA A 265 -18.78 2.17 7.60
C ALA A 265 -19.95 1.16 7.51
N LYS A 266 -21.12 1.61 7.03
CA LYS A 266 -22.29 0.75 6.83
C LYS A 266 -22.05 -0.33 5.78
N GLN A 267 -21.33 -0.01 4.69
CA GLN A 267 -21.03 -0.95 3.63
C GLN A 267 -19.93 -1.93 4.07
N VAL A 268 -18.89 -1.44 4.76
CA VAL A 268 -17.83 -2.26 5.35
C VAL A 268 -18.40 -3.31 6.31
N LYS A 269 -19.22 -2.88 7.29
CA LYS A 269 -19.90 -3.79 8.23
C LYS A 269 -20.79 -4.80 7.52
N ALA A 270 -21.47 -4.39 6.46
CA ALA A 270 -22.32 -5.27 5.69
C ALA A 270 -21.52 -6.31 4.92
N ALA A 271 -20.37 -5.93 4.33
CA ALA A 271 -19.45 -6.82 3.62
C ALA A 271 -18.89 -7.91 4.56
N HIS A 272 -18.37 -7.50 5.72
CA HIS A 272 -17.92 -8.44 6.74
C HIS A 272 -19.04 -9.41 7.17
N ALA A 273 -20.23 -8.90 7.48
CA ALA A 273 -21.36 -9.70 7.98
C ALA A 273 -21.87 -10.76 6.99
N ILE A 274 -21.58 -10.64 5.70
CA ILE A 274 -21.98 -11.61 4.66
C ILE A 274 -20.82 -12.50 4.19
N GLY A 275 -19.64 -12.40 4.83
CA GLY A 275 -18.51 -13.28 4.61
C GLY A 275 -17.63 -12.92 3.40
N ALA A 276 -17.58 -11.65 2.99
CA ALA A 276 -16.62 -11.23 1.97
C ALA A 276 -15.17 -11.43 2.47
N THR A 277 -14.26 -11.81 1.59
CA THR A 277 -12.83 -11.92 1.89
C THR A 277 -12.16 -10.56 1.76
N TYR A 278 -12.54 -9.80 0.73
CA TYR A 278 -12.00 -8.49 0.40
C TYR A 278 -13.10 -7.43 0.31
N VAL A 279 -12.71 -6.21 0.50
CA VAL A 279 -13.43 -5.04 -0.01
C VAL A 279 -12.49 -4.25 -0.93
N GLU A 280 -13.04 -3.68 -2.00
CA GLU A 280 -12.37 -2.69 -2.81
C GLU A 280 -13.04 -1.34 -2.61
N LEU A 281 -12.32 -0.38 -2.04
CA LEU A 281 -12.83 0.95 -1.74
C LEU A 281 -12.84 1.82 -3.00
N HIS A 282 -14.01 2.37 -3.32
CA HIS A 282 -14.21 3.29 -4.43
C HIS A 282 -13.51 4.62 -4.16
N THR A 283 -12.53 4.99 -5.00
CA THR A 283 -11.74 6.21 -4.85
C THR A 283 -12.18 7.36 -5.77
N GLY A 284 -13.24 7.18 -6.56
CA GLY A 284 -13.66 8.15 -7.59
C GLY A 284 -13.91 9.55 -7.03
N ARG A 285 -14.64 9.70 -5.91
CA ARG A 285 -14.90 11.01 -5.32
C ARG A 285 -13.62 11.74 -4.89
N TYR A 286 -12.64 11.00 -4.37
CA TYR A 286 -11.31 11.54 -4.04
C TYR A 286 -10.58 12.03 -5.28
N CYS A 287 -10.62 11.26 -6.36
CA CYS A 287 -9.95 11.59 -7.62
C CYS A 287 -10.63 12.79 -8.33
N ASP A 288 -11.95 12.84 -8.30
CA ASP A 288 -12.76 13.85 -8.97
C ASP A 288 -12.85 15.17 -8.18
N ALA A 289 -12.35 15.21 -6.94
CA ALA A 289 -12.39 16.40 -6.11
C ALA A 289 -11.62 17.56 -6.76
N THR A 290 -12.30 18.69 -6.95
CA THR A 290 -11.75 19.88 -7.61
C THR A 290 -11.02 20.82 -6.66
N THR A 291 -11.27 20.70 -5.34
CA THR A 291 -10.58 21.48 -4.30
C THR A 291 -9.75 20.56 -3.41
N GLU A 292 -8.66 21.07 -2.85
CA GLU A 292 -7.84 20.31 -1.91
C GLU A 292 -8.62 19.96 -0.62
N THR A 293 -9.48 20.85 -0.18
CA THR A 293 -10.34 20.61 1.00
C THR A 293 -11.31 19.43 0.78
N ASP A 294 -11.93 19.34 -0.38
CA ASP A 294 -12.82 18.22 -0.72
C ASP A 294 -12.02 16.94 -0.89
N ARG A 295 -10.86 17.02 -1.54
CA ARG A 295 -9.96 15.86 -1.71
C ARG A 295 -9.49 15.32 -0.37
N GLU A 296 -9.10 16.20 0.56
CA GLU A 296 -8.72 15.80 1.91
C GLU A 296 -9.86 15.09 2.64
N LYS A 297 -11.06 15.64 2.56
CA LYS A 297 -12.25 15.05 3.17
C LYS A 297 -12.55 13.65 2.63
N GLU A 298 -12.51 13.46 1.30
CA GLU A 298 -12.76 12.16 0.68
C GLU A 298 -11.63 11.17 1.01
N TYR A 299 -10.37 11.63 1.09
CA TYR A 299 -9.25 10.82 1.57
C TYR A 299 -9.48 10.30 2.99
N GLN A 300 -9.94 11.15 3.91
CA GLN A 300 -10.21 10.74 5.29
C GLN A 300 -11.32 9.68 5.37
N PHE A 301 -12.33 9.73 4.50
CA PHE A 301 -13.34 8.67 4.41
C PHE A 301 -12.74 7.34 3.95
N ILE A 302 -11.86 7.38 2.94
CA ILE A 302 -11.16 6.17 2.46
C ILE A 302 -10.28 5.59 3.56
N ALA A 303 -9.44 6.41 4.22
CA ALA A 303 -8.56 5.97 5.28
C ALA A 303 -9.32 5.35 6.46
N ALA A 304 -10.40 6.02 6.92
CA ALA A 304 -11.23 5.50 8.00
C ALA A 304 -11.93 4.18 7.63
N ALA A 305 -12.45 4.06 6.40
CA ALA A 305 -13.10 2.84 5.93
C ALA A 305 -12.09 1.68 5.75
N ALA A 306 -10.87 1.99 5.28
CA ALA A 306 -9.79 1.02 5.14
C ALA A 306 -9.37 0.46 6.50
N GLU A 307 -9.17 1.33 7.49
CA GLU A 307 -8.84 0.93 8.86
C GLU A 307 -9.95 0.08 9.48
N GLU A 308 -11.23 0.52 9.37
CA GLU A 308 -12.36 -0.24 9.90
C GLU A 308 -12.46 -1.64 9.26
N ALA A 309 -12.28 -1.74 7.95
CA ALA A 309 -12.30 -3.01 7.23
C ALA A 309 -11.17 -3.94 7.70
N TYR A 310 -9.96 -3.41 7.82
CA TYR A 310 -8.79 -4.14 8.30
C TYR A 310 -8.99 -4.65 9.74
N GLN A 311 -9.46 -3.82 10.65
CA GLN A 311 -9.75 -4.20 12.04
C GLN A 311 -10.85 -5.28 12.16
N MET A 312 -11.75 -5.35 11.18
CA MET A 312 -12.75 -6.41 11.08
C MET A 312 -12.23 -7.70 10.43
N GLY A 313 -10.96 -7.75 10.01
CA GLY A 313 -10.34 -8.91 9.37
C GLY A 313 -10.64 -9.04 7.87
N LEU A 314 -11.16 -7.98 7.22
CA LEU A 314 -11.26 -7.91 5.77
C LEU A 314 -9.90 -7.51 5.18
N ARG A 315 -9.58 -8.04 4.01
CA ARG A 315 -8.46 -7.54 3.20
C ARG A 315 -8.97 -6.37 2.35
N VAL A 316 -8.14 -5.33 2.21
CA VAL A 316 -8.58 -4.06 1.64
C VAL A 316 -7.83 -3.75 0.35
N ASN A 317 -8.56 -3.61 -0.73
CA ASN A 317 -8.10 -3.05 -2.00
C ASN A 317 -8.72 -1.67 -2.20
N ALA A 318 -8.19 -0.89 -3.13
CA ALA A 318 -8.79 0.36 -3.55
C ALA A 318 -8.64 0.56 -5.07
N GLY A 319 -9.58 1.25 -5.67
CA GLY A 319 -9.56 1.45 -7.11
C GLY A 319 -10.59 2.44 -7.61
N HIS A 320 -10.59 2.60 -8.92
CA HIS A 320 -11.44 3.47 -9.72
C HIS A 320 -11.11 4.95 -9.61
N GLY A 321 -10.71 5.54 -10.72
CA GLY A 321 -10.40 6.97 -10.81
C GLY A 321 -8.94 7.34 -10.53
N LEU A 322 -8.16 6.47 -9.89
CA LEU A 322 -6.75 6.75 -9.57
C LEU A 322 -5.90 7.02 -10.82
N ASP A 323 -5.05 8.03 -10.72
CA ASP A 323 -4.12 8.49 -11.75
C ASP A 323 -2.70 8.72 -11.17
N TYR A 324 -1.79 9.24 -12.00
CA TYR A 324 -0.39 9.48 -11.62
C TYR A 324 -0.19 10.57 -10.54
N GLN A 325 -1.22 11.38 -10.27
CA GLN A 325 -1.18 12.43 -9.24
C GLN A 325 -1.84 11.99 -7.94
N THR A 326 -2.90 11.19 -8.02
CA THR A 326 -3.74 10.81 -6.88
C THR A 326 -3.34 9.49 -6.22
N THR A 327 -2.61 8.63 -6.93
CA THR A 327 -2.29 7.26 -6.48
C THR A 327 -1.39 7.22 -5.25
N ALA A 328 -0.35 8.06 -5.18
CA ALA A 328 0.66 7.97 -4.13
C ALA A 328 0.07 8.00 -2.71
N ARG A 329 -0.88 8.87 -2.49
CA ARG A 329 -1.47 9.07 -1.17
C ARG A 329 -2.33 7.88 -0.72
N ILE A 330 -3.02 7.21 -1.64
CA ILE A 330 -3.80 6.00 -1.35
C ILE A 330 -2.88 4.79 -1.15
N ALA A 331 -1.82 4.68 -1.97
CA ALA A 331 -0.81 3.64 -1.84
C ALA A 331 -0.03 3.68 -0.51
N ALA A 332 0.01 4.85 0.14
CA ALA A 332 0.65 5.06 1.43
C ALA A 332 -0.18 4.57 2.64
N LEU A 333 -1.43 4.16 2.45
CA LEU A 333 -2.26 3.60 3.52
C LEU A 333 -1.84 2.15 3.79
N ASP A 334 -1.29 1.87 4.96
CA ASP A 334 -0.77 0.54 5.37
C ASP A 334 -1.81 -0.58 5.29
N THR A 335 -3.09 -0.23 5.35
CA THR A 335 -4.20 -1.17 5.27
C THR A 335 -4.58 -1.56 3.85
N ILE A 336 -4.06 -0.86 2.82
CA ILE A 336 -4.35 -1.14 1.41
C ILE A 336 -3.37 -2.18 0.87
N GLU A 337 -3.88 -3.33 0.45
CA GLU A 337 -3.06 -4.42 -0.11
C GLU A 337 -2.84 -4.29 -1.61
N GLU A 338 -3.83 -3.80 -2.35
CA GLU A 338 -3.74 -3.72 -3.81
C GLU A 338 -4.51 -2.51 -4.34
N LEU A 339 -3.94 -1.86 -5.35
CA LEU A 339 -4.60 -0.84 -6.15
C LEU A 339 -4.96 -1.38 -7.53
N SER A 340 -6.23 -1.23 -7.92
CA SER A 340 -6.76 -1.57 -9.25
C SER A 340 -6.83 -0.29 -10.11
N ILE A 341 -5.96 -0.18 -11.13
CA ILE A 341 -5.86 1.01 -11.97
C ILE A 341 -5.93 0.62 -13.45
N GLY A 342 -6.82 1.28 -14.19
CA GLY A 342 -7.01 1.01 -15.62
C GLY A 342 -6.87 2.27 -16.48
N HIS A 343 -7.89 3.11 -16.49
CA HIS A 343 -8.03 4.23 -17.43
C HIS A 343 -6.78 5.11 -17.51
N ALA A 344 -6.23 5.56 -16.39
CA ALA A 344 -5.06 6.43 -16.34
C ALA A 344 -3.83 5.80 -16.99
N ILE A 345 -3.60 4.51 -16.77
CA ILE A 345 -2.47 3.78 -17.36
C ILE A 345 -2.64 3.63 -18.86
N ILE A 346 -3.84 3.31 -19.36
CA ILE A 346 -4.10 3.20 -20.78
C ILE A 346 -4.01 4.58 -21.47
N THR A 347 -4.50 5.63 -20.81
CA THR A 347 -4.33 7.02 -21.28
C THR A 347 -2.86 7.40 -21.40
N ARG A 348 -2.05 7.12 -20.38
CA ARG A 348 -0.60 7.37 -20.40
C ARG A 348 0.09 6.55 -21.50
N ALA A 349 -0.34 5.30 -21.69
CA ALA A 349 0.21 4.38 -22.69
C ALA A 349 0.05 4.89 -24.13
N VAL A 350 -0.94 5.71 -24.42
CA VAL A 350 -1.10 6.37 -25.75
C VAL A 350 0.11 7.25 -26.09
N TYR A 351 0.76 7.83 -25.08
CA TYR A 351 1.91 8.74 -25.28
C TYR A 351 3.27 8.04 -25.15
N VAL A 352 3.39 7.06 -24.27
CA VAL A 352 4.71 6.48 -23.90
C VAL A 352 4.82 4.97 -24.16
N GLY A 353 3.73 4.32 -24.57
CA GLY A 353 3.63 2.87 -24.63
C GLY A 353 3.25 2.22 -23.29
N LEU A 354 2.66 1.03 -23.35
CA LEU A 354 2.04 0.38 -22.19
C LEU A 354 3.07 -0.06 -21.13
N ASP A 355 4.21 -0.63 -21.56
CA ASP A 355 5.29 -1.05 -20.65
C ASP A 355 5.78 0.11 -19.79
N GLN A 356 6.09 1.23 -20.40
CA GLN A 356 6.56 2.43 -19.69
C GLN A 356 5.48 2.98 -18.74
N ALA A 357 4.24 3.08 -19.20
CA ALA A 357 3.13 3.57 -18.38
C ALA A 357 2.94 2.73 -17.10
N VAL A 358 2.99 1.39 -17.21
CA VAL A 358 2.88 0.49 -16.06
C VAL A 358 4.06 0.66 -15.11
N ARG A 359 5.31 0.74 -15.63
CA ARG A 359 6.51 0.94 -14.79
C ARG A 359 6.47 2.26 -14.03
N GLU A 360 6.04 3.34 -14.67
CA GLU A 360 5.87 4.66 -14.03
C GLU A 360 4.85 4.58 -12.87
N MET A 361 3.69 3.96 -13.09
CA MET A 361 2.68 3.80 -12.03
C MET A 361 3.18 2.90 -10.90
N LYS A 362 3.84 1.79 -11.24
CA LYS A 362 4.43 0.87 -10.24
C LYS A 362 5.46 1.58 -9.39
N GLN A 363 6.28 2.47 -9.97
CA GLN A 363 7.27 3.24 -9.21
C GLN A 363 6.57 4.17 -8.19
N ILE A 364 5.48 4.84 -8.59
CA ILE A 364 4.69 5.69 -7.68
C ILE A 364 4.15 4.87 -6.50
N VAL A 365 3.54 3.71 -6.78
CA VAL A 365 3.00 2.83 -5.72
C VAL A 365 4.11 2.37 -4.78
N ARG A 366 5.24 1.93 -5.33
CA ARG A 366 6.40 1.49 -4.55
C ARG A 366 6.95 2.60 -3.66
N ASP A 367 7.19 3.79 -4.23
CA ASP A 367 7.80 4.90 -3.49
C ASP A 367 6.88 5.37 -2.36
N ALA A 368 5.56 5.42 -2.61
CA ALA A 368 4.58 5.77 -1.60
C ALA A 368 4.53 4.77 -0.43
N SER A 369 4.63 3.46 -0.71
CA SER A 369 4.63 2.41 0.32
C SER A 369 5.92 2.39 1.17
N ILE A 370 6.95 3.17 0.79
CA ILE A 370 8.24 3.23 1.50
C ILE A 370 8.35 4.50 2.36
N ILE A 371 7.62 5.57 2.03
CA ILE A 371 7.81 6.91 2.60
C ILE A 371 6.99 7.14 3.89
N TYR A 372 5.99 6.33 4.17
CA TYR A 372 5.12 6.47 5.35
C TYR A 372 5.14 5.15 6.19
#